data_531e7c1dbc13ad4ae4c66c205a384208
#
_entry.id   531e7c1dbc13ad4ae4c66c205a384208
#
_cell.length_a   1.000
_cell.length_b   1.000
_cell.length_c   1.000
_cell.angle_alpha   90.00
_cell.angle_beta   90.00
_cell.angle_gamma   90.00
#
_symmetry.space_group_name_H-M   'P 1'
#
loop_
_entity.id
_entity.type
_entity.pdbx_description
1 polymer ?
#
loop_
_entity_poly.entity_id
_entity_poly.type
_entity_poly.pdbx_seq_one_letter_code
_entity_poly.pdbx_strand_id
1 'polypeptide(L)'
;MERFYKIFGCNTTLIRKENRKASIHKICRYIEREGTEYRVGDQGNCWQYSYMRHKERPDVREERIQNCAKDWLDYLNWCKELKYDLNNMFFYFPKNFKKVHDRTAAEYQALQDKKATEEKRREEERVKREAEVMKKLLDEMLKENAGIDNAFLIKGKELILRVPRDAQEIKNEGAALHHCVGTYVNRVAKGQTHIFFVRRVEEPDTPYFTMEYNKGRVIQCRGSHNCEMPQSVKTFVAAFEKLMKEREEKMERKCG
;
A
#
# COMPACT_ATOMS: atom_id res chain seq x y z
N MET A 1 27.77 20.54 31.43
CA MET A 1 27.74 19.46 30.39
C MET A 1 27.46 18.11 31.02
N GLU A 2 28.16 17.72 32.06
CA GLU A 2 27.97 16.43 32.76
C GLU A 2 26.50 16.13 33.15
N ARG A 3 25.84 17.12 33.78
CA ARG A 3 24.42 17.07 34.17
C ARG A 3 23.49 16.88 32.99
N PHE A 4 23.81 17.45 31.84
CA PHE A 4 23.06 17.27 30.59
C PHE A 4 23.17 15.86 30.06
N TYR A 5 24.39 15.30 30.03
CA TYR A 5 24.58 13.91 29.60
C TYR A 5 23.89 12.91 30.54
N LYS A 6 23.82 13.23 31.82
CA LYS A 6 23.15 12.40 32.82
C LYS A 6 21.64 12.35 32.60
N ILE A 7 21.03 13.47 32.23
CA ILE A 7 19.57 13.60 31.96
C ILE A 7 19.18 13.03 30.60
N PHE A 8 19.92 13.37 29.54
CA PHE A 8 19.56 13.07 28.17
C PHE A 8 20.35 11.91 27.54
N GLY A 9 21.28 11.32 28.29
CA GLY A 9 22.19 10.30 27.78
C GLY A 9 23.15 10.85 26.72
N CYS A 10 23.87 9.97 26.04
CA CYS A 10 24.81 10.37 24.97
C CYS A 10 24.12 10.84 23.67
N ASN A 11 22.82 10.87 23.63
CA ASN A 11 22.07 11.22 22.41
C ASN A 11 21.89 12.74 22.29
N THR A 12 23.00 13.44 22.09
CA THR A 12 23.05 14.91 21.91
C THR A 12 22.39 15.39 20.61
N THR A 13 22.04 14.48 19.69
CA THR A 13 21.37 14.83 18.43
C THR A 13 19.94 15.32 18.61
N LEU A 14 19.29 14.94 19.73
CA LEU A 14 17.91 15.34 20.03
C LEU A 14 17.76 16.83 20.36
N ILE A 15 18.81 17.47 20.90
CA ILE A 15 18.82 18.91 21.15
C ILE A 15 19.91 19.58 20.31
N ARG A 16 19.73 19.57 19.00
CA ARG A 16 20.59 20.33 18.10
C ARG A 16 20.55 21.80 18.46
N LYS A 17 21.72 22.46 18.30
CA LYS A 17 21.89 23.89 18.62
C LYS A 17 20.80 24.78 17.98
N GLU A 18 20.39 24.41 16.77
CA GLU A 18 19.36 25.08 15.96
C GLU A 18 17.93 24.95 16.52
N ASN A 19 17.64 23.87 17.25
CA ASN A 19 16.32 23.62 17.85
C ASN A 19 16.22 24.10 19.30
N ARG A 20 17.28 24.61 19.87
CA ARG A 20 17.36 25.05 21.25
C ARG A 20 16.83 26.46 21.40
N LYS A 21 15.66 26.62 22.03
CA LYS A 21 15.06 27.93 22.33
C LYS A 21 15.48 28.49 23.70
N ALA A 22 16.23 27.71 24.49
CA ALA A 22 16.72 28.11 25.80
C ALA A 22 18.12 27.56 26.08
N SER A 23 18.82 28.10 27.09
CA SER A 23 20.12 27.57 27.52
C SER A 23 19.99 26.16 28.07
N ILE A 24 21.05 25.36 27.91
CA ILE A 24 21.13 23.98 28.45
C ILE A 24 20.81 23.96 29.96
N HIS A 25 21.35 24.93 30.71
CA HIS A 25 21.11 25.02 32.13
C HIS A 25 19.63 25.22 32.47
N LYS A 26 18.92 26.07 31.72
CA LYS A 26 17.48 26.30 31.91
C LYS A 26 16.67 25.05 31.59
N ILE A 27 17.03 24.33 30.54
CA ILE A 27 16.41 23.05 30.17
C ILE A 27 16.60 22.01 31.28
N CYS A 28 17.83 21.79 31.74
CA CYS A 28 18.11 20.84 32.81
C CYS A 28 17.34 21.13 34.08
N ARG A 29 17.33 22.42 34.50
CA ARG A 29 16.57 22.83 35.68
C ARG A 29 15.06 22.59 35.55
N TYR A 30 14.51 22.85 34.37
CA TYR A 30 13.09 22.55 34.09
C TYR A 30 12.79 21.07 34.22
N ILE A 31 13.55 20.20 33.52
CA ILE A 31 13.36 18.76 33.52
C ILE A 31 13.53 18.15 34.91
N GLU A 32 14.51 18.64 35.70
CA GLU A 32 14.68 18.15 37.07
C GLU A 32 13.52 18.54 37.98
N ARG A 33 12.98 19.73 37.84
CA ARG A 33 11.81 20.19 38.60
C ARG A 33 10.58 19.32 38.26
N GLU A 34 10.24 19.27 36.99
CA GLU A 34 9.07 18.48 36.54
C GLU A 34 9.27 16.98 36.79
N GLY A 35 10.50 16.45 36.58
CA GLY A 35 10.83 15.04 36.78
C GLY A 35 10.77 14.60 38.25
N THR A 36 10.99 15.50 39.23
CA THR A 36 10.78 15.17 40.64
C THR A 36 9.31 14.93 40.99
N GLU A 37 8.40 15.62 40.28
CA GLU A 37 6.95 15.48 40.44
C GLU A 37 6.35 14.47 39.45
N TYR A 38 7.14 14.00 38.49
CA TYR A 38 6.72 13.14 37.39
C TYR A 38 6.43 11.71 37.87
N ARG A 39 5.18 11.31 37.86
CA ARG A 39 4.78 9.94 38.13
C ARG A 39 4.43 9.25 36.85
N VAL A 40 5.16 8.18 36.54
CA VAL A 40 4.83 7.29 35.43
C VAL A 40 3.57 6.51 35.81
N GLY A 41 2.46 6.79 35.07
CA GLY A 41 1.24 6.01 35.07
C GLY A 41 0.65 5.67 36.43
N ASP A 42 -0.42 6.34 36.83
CA ASP A 42 -1.33 5.88 37.88
C ASP A 42 -2.10 4.64 37.38
N GLN A 43 -1.43 3.47 37.35
CA GLN A 43 -2.15 2.20 37.34
C GLN A 43 -2.50 1.87 38.80
N GLY A 44 -3.61 2.42 39.21
CA GLY A 44 -4.49 1.97 40.25
C GLY A 44 -3.90 1.19 41.44
N ASN A 45 -3.18 1.83 42.37
CA ASN A 45 -3.19 1.51 43.79
C ASN A 45 -2.49 2.63 44.58
N CYS A 46 -3.21 3.70 44.81
CA CYS A 46 -2.71 4.92 45.44
C CYS A 46 -2.36 4.81 46.93
N TRP A 47 -2.76 3.73 47.62
CA TRP A 47 -2.68 3.67 49.10
C TRP A 47 -1.37 3.14 49.66
N GLN A 48 -0.63 2.34 48.94
CA GLN A 48 0.61 1.74 49.42
C GLN A 48 1.86 2.64 49.31
N TYR A 49 1.83 3.64 48.45
CA TYR A 49 2.98 4.52 48.18
C TYR A 49 3.02 5.80 49.03
N SER A 50 1.97 6.12 49.77
CA SER A 50 1.94 7.31 50.63
C SER A 50 2.89 7.24 51.83
N TYR A 51 3.23 6.06 52.26
CA TYR A 51 4.08 5.85 53.46
C TYR A 51 5.60 5.84 53.16
N MET A 52 5.99 5.70 51.89
CA MET A 52 7.40 5.63 51.48
C MET A 52 8.00 6.98 51.03
N ARG A 53 7.34 8.10 51.27
CA ARG A 53 7.75 9.42 50.81
C ARG A 53 9.10 9.93 51.36
N HIS A 54 9.70 9.27 52.31
CA HIS A 54 10.87 9.78 53.03
C HIS A 54 12.23 9.14 52.66
N LYS A 55 12.28 8.15 51.80
CA LYS A 55 13.55 7.59 51.29
C LYS A 55 13.41 7.09 49.87
N GLU A 56 13.14 8.01 48.95
CA GLU A 56 13.25 7.65 47.56
C GLU A 56 14.71 7.36 47.20
N ARG A 57 14.96 6.18 46.61
CA ARG A 57 16.31 5.80 46.21
C ARG A 57 16.78 6.76 45.10
N PRO A 58 18.05 7.21 45.11
CA PRO A 58 18.58 8.16 44.11
C PRO A 58 18.46 7.65 42.68
N ASP A 59 18.55 6.34 42.45
CA ASP A 59 18.40 5.66 41.16
C ASP A 59 16.97 5.84 40.58
N VAL A 60 15.94 5.68 41.44
CA VAL A 60 14.53 5.83 41.03
C VAL A 60 14.21 7.30 40.64
N ARG A 61 14.77 8.24 41.38
CA ARG A 61 14.63 9.66 41.06
C ARG A 61 15.28 10.00 39.72
N GLU A 62 16.46 9.47 39.49
CA GLU A 62 17.20 9.71 38.26
C GLU A 62 16.48 9.13 37.05
N GLU A 63 15.94 7.93 37.16
CA GLU A 63 15.13 7.30 36.13
C GLU A 63 13.89 8.14 35.78
N ARG A 64 13.19 8.68 36.78
CA ARG A 64 12.05 9.58 36.54
C ARG A 64 12.44 10.85 35.79
N ILE A 65 13.56 11.46 36.14
CA ILE A 65 14.08 12.63 35.45
C ILE A 65 14.41 12.30 34.00
N GLN A 66 15.02 11.16 33.72
CA GLN A 66 15.33 10.72 32.37
C GLN A 66 14.06 10.42 31.56
N ASN A 67 13.06 9.80 32.15
CA ASN A 67 11.77 9.55 31.51
C ASN A 67 11.05 10.89 31.20
N CYS A 68 11.03 11.82 32.15
CA CYS A 68 10.51 13.16 31.93
C CYS A 68 11.23 13.88 30.78
N ALA A 69 12.55 13.71 30.66
CA ALA A 69 13.33 14.29 29.57
C ALA A 69 12.94 13.71 28.19
N LYS A 70 12.74 12.40 28.10
CA LYS A 70 12.26 11.73 26.87
C LYS A 70 10.89 12.24 26.48
N ASP A 71 9.94 12.23 27.40
CA ASP A 71 8.57 12.66 27.15
C ASP A 71 8.52 14.16 26.78
N TRP A 72 9.41 14.99 27.36
CA TRP A 72 9.51 16.40 26.96
C TRP A 72 10.02 16.58 25.53
N LEU A 73 10.94 15.75 25.07
CA LEU A 73 11.40 15.75 23.67
C LEU A 73 10.29 15.32 22.72
N ASP A 74 9.55 14.27 23.06
CA ASP A 74 8.41 13.80 22.28
C ASP A 74 7.31 14.87 22.22
N TYR A 75 7.00 15.50 23.34
CA TYR A 75 6.09 16.64 23.43
C TYR A 75 6.51 17.78 22.49
N LEU A 76 7.80 18.17 22.47
CA LEU A 76 8.27 19.22 21.57
C LEU A 76 8.13 18.84 20.09
N ASN A 77 8.33 17.56 19.75
CA ASN A 77 8.12 17.07 18.40
C ASN A 77 6.62 17.12 18.02
N TRP A 78 5.74 16.70 18.91
CA TRP A 78 4.28 16.82 18.70
C TRP A 78 3.82 18.26 18.56
N CYS A 79 4.36 19.17 19.38
CA CYS A 79 4.07 20.60 19.27
C CYS A 79 4.45 21.17 17.89
N LYS A 80 5.57 20.73 17.30
CA LYS A 80 5.97 21.12 15.94
C LYS A 80 4.95 20.64 14.90
N GLU A 81 4.55 19.37 14.98
CA GLU A 81 3.55 18.78 14.09
C GLU A 81 2.17 19.46 14.24
N LEU A 82 1.78 19.80 15.46
CA LEU A 82 0.56 20.53 15.80
C LEU A 82 0.67 22.03 15.51
N LYS A 83 1.86 22.51 15.05
CA LYS A 83 2.14 23.92 14.72
C LYS A 83 2.02 24.86 15.91
N TYR A 84 2.35 24.41 17.10
CA TYR A 84 2.46 25.27 18.27
C TYR A 84 3.71 26.16 18.18
N ASP A 85 3.58 27.42 18.61
CA ASP A 85 4.71 28.36 18.62
C ASP A 85 5.67 28.04 19.77
N LEU A 86 6.72 27.29 19.47
CA LEU A 86 7.76 26.93 20.43
C LEU A 86 8.70 28.11 20.81
N ASN A 87 8.55 29.28 20.19
CA ASN A 87 9.22 30.51 20.68
C ASN A 87 8.50 31.06 21.93
N ASN A 88 7.24 30.74 22.08
CA ASN A 88 6.49 31.00 23.29
C ASN A 88 6.91 30.03 24.39
N MET A 89 7.49 30.53 25.45
CA MET A 89 8.01 29.74 26.57
C MET A 89 6.92 28.96 27.32
N PHE A 90 5.64 29.30 27.19
CA PHE A 90 4.54 28.51 27.74
C PHE A 90 4.42 27.14 27.05
N PHE A 91 4.66 27.10 25.74
CA PHE A 91 4.69 25.82 25.01
C PHE A 91 6.03 25.10 25.17
N TYR A 92 7.14 25.84 25.30
CA TYR A 92 8.46 25.24 25.44
C TYR A 92 8.70 24.67 26.86
N PHE A 93 8.19 25.33 27.89
CA PHE A 93 8.28 24.94 29.29
C PHE A 93 6.91 24.99 29.97
N PRO A 94 5.99 24.11 29.61
CA PRO A 94 4.65 24.12 30.18
C PRO A 94 4.67 23.85 31.69
N LYS A 95 3.79 24.50 32.43
CA LYS A 95 3.53 24.16 33.83
C LYS A 95 2.72 22.87 33.90
N ASN A 96 2.94 22.06 34.95
CA ASN A 96 2.29 20.74 35.11
C ASN A 96 2.51 19.89 33.87
N PHE A 97 3.77 19.67 33.53
CA PHE A 97 4.19 19.04 32.29
C PHE A 97 3.45 17.75 31.99
N LYS A 98 3.29 16.84 32.98
CA LYS A 98 2.58 15.58 32.77
C LYS A 98 1.17 15.77 32.18
N LYS A 99 0.39 16.67 32.74
CA LYS A 99 -0.97 16.96 32.26
C LYS A 99 -0.98 17.55 30.83
N VAL A 100 -0.02 18.44 30.55
CA VAL A 100 0.09 19.05 29.21
C VAL A 100 0.58 18.03 28.20
N HIS A 101 1.57 17.21 28.55
CA HIS A 101 2.07 16.10 27.72
C HIS A 101 0.94 15.16 27.32
N ASP A 102 0.15 14.66 28.28
CA ASP A 102 -0.92 13.68 28.00
C ASP A 102 -2.01 14.28 27.09
N ARG A 103 -2.36 15.55 27.31
CA ARG A 103 -3.30 16.25 26.42
C ARG A 103 -2.73 16.40 25.00
N THR A 104 -1.48 16.85 24.89
CA THR A 104 -0.84 17.04 23.58
C THR A 104 -0.63 15.72 22.85
N ALA A 105 -0.34 14.64 23.57
CA ALA A 105 -0.28 13.29 23.02
C ALA A 105 -1.61 12.88 22.39
N ALA A 106 -2.73 13.14 23.08
CA ALA A 106 -4.06 12.84 22.56
C ALA A 106 -4.40 13.69 21.32
N GLU A 107 -4.05 14.99 21.34
CA GLU A 107 -4.24 15.88 20.17
C GLU A 107 -3.39 15.43 18.97
N TYR A 108 -2.14 15.03 19.22
CA TYR A 108 -1.25 14.51 18.19
C TYR A 108 -1.77 13.18 17.61
N GLN A 109 -2.21 12.25 18.47
CA GLN A 109 -2.81 11.00 18.02
C GLN A 109 -4.05 11.26 17.15
N ALA A 110 -4.94 12.14 17.57
CA ALA A 110 -6.11 12.50 16.78
C ALA A 110 -5.75 13.13 15.42
N LEU A 111 -4.66 13.90 15.34
CA LEU A 111 -4.13 14.41 14.08
C LEU A 111 -3.60 13.28 13.17
N GLN A 112 -2.86 12.31 13.74
CA GLN A 112 -2.35 11.16 12.98
C GLN A 112 -3.48 10.29 12.47
N ASP A 113 -4.49 10.02 13.29
CA ASP A 113 -5.66 9.23 12.90
C ASP A 113 -6.43 9.90 11.74
N LYS A 114 -6.59 11.23 11.79
CA LYS A 114 -7.19 12.00 10.69
C LYS A 114 -6.35 11.92 9.41
N LYS A 115 -5.02 12.07 9.52
CA LYS A 115 -4.12 11.94 8.36
C LYS A 115 -4.21 10.54 7.74
N ALA A 116 -4.14 9.49 8.57
CA ALA A 116 -4.24 8.10 8.12
C ALA A 116 -5.59 7.79 7.45
N THR A 117 -6.70 8.29 8.03
CA THR A 117 -8.04 8.12 7.45
C THR A 117 -8.15 8.82 6.09
N GLU A 118 -7.65 10.04 5.99
CA GLU A 118 -7.68 10.80 4.74
C GLU A 118 -6.77 10.18 3.66
N GLU A 119 -5.60 9.69 4.04
CA GLU A 119 -4.70 8.99 3.12
C GLU A 119 -5.34 7.70 2.60
N LYS A 120 -5.94 6.92 3.49
CA LYS A 120 -6.69 5.71 3.11
C LYS A 120 -7.84 6.04 2.15
N ARG A 121 -8.63 7.09 2.43
CA ARG A 121 -9.72 7.53 1.54
C ARG A 121 -9.19 7.94 0.16
N ARG A 122 -8.08 8.70 0.10
CA ARG A 122 -7.46 9.12 -1.18
C ARG A 122 -6.96 7.92 -1.96
N GLU A 123 -6.36 6.94 -1.28
CA GLU A 123 -5.89 5.72 -1.93
C GLU A 123 -7.05 4.89 -2.47
N GLU A 124 -8.12 4.71 -1.71
CA GLU A 124 -9.34 4.02 -2.16
C GLU A 124 -9.97 4.70 -3.38
N GLU A 125 -10.03 6.04 -3.38
CA GLU A 125 -10.53 6.81 -4.53
C GLU A 125 -9.61 6.70 -5.75
N ARG A 126 -8.29 6.66 -5.55
CA ARG A 126 -7.31 6.45 -6.62
C ARG A 126 -7.49 5.08 -7.26
N VAL A 127 -7.52 4.03 -6.44
CA VAL A 127 -7.73 2.65 -6.89
C VAL A 127 -9.05 2.51 -7.64
N LYS A 128 -10.12 3.12 -7.12
CA LYS A 128 -11.43 3.08 -7.77
C LYS A 128 -11.41 3.75 -9.15
N ARG A 129 -10.80 4.95 -9.26
CA ARG A 129 -10.66 5.65 -10.55
C ARG A 129 -9.83 4.85 -11.56
N GLU A 130 -8.70 4.29 -11.12
CA GLU A 130 -7.86 3.43 -11.96
C GLU A 130 -8.63 2.19 -12.45
N ALA A 131 -9.42 1.57 -11.58
CA ALA A 131 -10.26 0.42 -11.93
C ALA A 131 -11.36 0.79 -12.94
N GLU A 132 -11.99 1.96 -12.80
CA GLU A 132 -13.00 2.45 -13.76
C GLU A 132 -12.40 2.72 -15.14
N VAL A 133 -11.23 3.39 -15.19
CA VAL A 133 -10.52 3.63 -16.46
C VAL A 133 -10.11 2.30 -17.09
N MET A 134 -9.56 1.40 -16.29
CA MET A 134 -9.14 0.08 -16.76
C MET A 134 -10.32 -0.73 -17.32
N LYS A 135 -11.48 -0.67 -16.63
CA LYS A 135 -12.70 -1.34 -17.09
C LYS A 135 -13.14 -0.80 -18.46
N LYS A 136 -13.17 0.53 -18.64
CA LYS A 136 -13.55 1.14 -19.93
C LYS A 136 -12.63 0.72 -21.06
N LEU A 137 -11.31 0.79 -20.85
CA LEU A 137 -10.32 0.37 -21.84
C LEU A 137 -10.48 -1.11 -22.20
N LEU A 138 -10.73 -1.96 -21.19
CA LEU A 138 -10.95 -3.37 -21.43
C LEU A 138 -12.25 -3.63 -22.21
N ASP A 139 -13.35 -2.96 -21.86
CA ASP A 139 -14.62 -3.09 -22.57
C ASP A 139 -14.50 -2.66 -24.05
N GLU A 140 -13.72 -1.63 -24.35
CA GLU A 140 -13.42 -1.20 -25.73
C GLU A 140 -12.63 -2.28 -26.48
N MET A 141 -11.56 -2.79 -25.88
CA MET A 141 -10.75 -3.87 -26.46
C MET A 141 -11.54 -5.16 -26.72
N LEU A 142 -12.42 -5.52 -25.79
CA LEU A 142 -13.24 -6.72 -25.93
C LEU A 142 -14.28 -6.57 -27.05
N LYS A 143 -14.83 -5.38 -27.23
CA LYS A 143 -15.72 -5.08 -28.36
C LYS A 143 -15.00 -5.18 -29.70
N GLU A 144 -13.78 -4.67 -29.81
CA GLU A 144 -12.95 -4.81 -31.02
C GLU A 144 -12.66 -6.27 -31.35
N ASN A 145 -12.41 -7.11 -30.32
CA ASN A 145 -12.11 -8.53 -30.47
C ASN A 145 -13.35 -9.41 -30.68
N ALA A 146 -14.56 -8.95 -30.35
CA ALA A 146 -15.79 -9.75 -30.47
C ALA A 146 -16.06 -10.23 -31.91
N GLY A 147 -15.65 -9.47 -32.91
CA GLY A 147 -15.73 -9.88 -34.31
C GLY A 147 -14.79 -11.05 -34.68
N ILE A 148 -13.74 -11.27 -33.91
CA ILE A 148 -12.79 -12.37 -34.08
C ILE A 148 -13.41 -13.66 -33.52
N ASP A 149 -14.04 -13.60 -32.36
CA ASP A 149 -14.71 -14.73 -31.70
C ASP A 149 -15.75 -15.36 -32.63
N ASN A 150 -16.62 -14.55 -33.23
CA ASN A 150 -17.66 -15.02 -34.16
C ASN A 150 -17.09 -15.58 -35.48
N ALA A 151 -15.92 -15.12 -35.91
CA ALA A 151 -15.29 -15.61 -37.15
C ALA A 151 -14.61 -16.96 -36.97
N PHE A 152 -14.40 -17.43 -35.74
CA PHE A 152 -13.62 -18.59 -35.41
C PHE A 152 -14.41 -19.83 -35.06
N LEU A 153 -15.71 -19.83 -35.20
CA LEU A 153 -16.50 -21.08 -35.20
C LEU A 153 -16.08 -21.97 -36.39
N ILE A 154 -15.00 -22.72 -36.22
CA ILE A 154 -14.57 -23.71 -37.19
C ILE A 154 -15.56 -24.88 -37.06
N LYS A 155 -16.60 -24.88 -37.88
CA LYS A 155 -17.58 -25.96 -37.96
C LYS A 155 -16.86 -27.29 -38.11
N GLY A 156 -17.13 -28.21 -37.21
CA GLY A 156 -16.65 -29.58 -37.27
C GLY A 156 -15.35 -29.88 -36.51
N LYS A 157 -14.85 -28.96 -35.71
CA LYS A 157 -13.67 -29.18 -34.86
C LYS A 157 -14.03 -29.12 -33.38
N GLU A 158 -13.26 -29.81 -32.57
CA GLU A 158 -13.45 -29.98 -31.11
C GLU A 158 -13.17 -28.70 -30.30
N LEU A 159 -12.61 -27.70 -30.93
CA LEU A 159 -12.14 -26.49 -30.27
C LEU A 159 -12.79 -25.21 -30.82
N ILE A 160 -13.03 -24.26 -29.93
CA ILE A 160 -13.50 -22.93 -30.23
C ILE A 160 -12.58 -21.90 -29.60
N LEU A 161 -12.52 -20.73 -30.22
CA LEU A 161 -11.91 -19.54 -29.64
C LEU A 161 -12.96 -18.70 -28.93
N ARG A 162 -12.65 -18.17 -27.77
CA ARG A 162 -13.51 -17.25 -27.02
C ARG A 162 -12.73 -16.03 -26.54
N VAL A 163 -13.32 -14.86 -26.65
CA VAL A 163 -12.80 -13.61 -26.08
C VAL A 163 -13.22 -13.52 -24.62
N PRO A 164 -12.35 -13.10 -23.69
CA PRO A 164 -12.76 -12.78 -22.32
C PRO A 164 -13.89 -11.78 -22.29
N ARG A 165 -14.86 -11.93 -21.42
CA ARG A 165 -16.00 -11.02 -21.26
C ARG A 165 -15.61 -9.78 -20.43
N ASP A 166 -14.73 -9.97 -19.45
CA ASP A 166 -14.27 -8.93 -18.55
C ASP A 166 -12.92 -9.27 -17.88
N ALA A 167 -12.42 -8.33 -17.09
CA ALA A 167 -11.18 -8.47 -16.34
C ALA A 167 -11.22 -9.61 -15.31
N GLN A 168 -12.39 -9.87 -14.73
CA GLN A 168 -12.52 -10.92 -13.73
C GLN A 168 -12.41 -12.29 -14.36
N GLU A 169 -12.91 -12.47 -15.56
CA GLU A 169 -12.79 -13.72 -16.29
C GLU A 169 -11.32 -14.06 -16.63
N ILE A 170 -10.51 -13.04 -17.01
CA ILE A 170 -9.06 -13.24 -17.22
C ILE A 170 -8.37 -13.67 -15.91
N LYS A 171 -8.75 -13.08 -14.77
CA LYS A 171 -8.21 -13.47 -13.45
C LYS A 171 -8.62 -14.89 -13.06
N ASN A 172 -9.89 -15.21 -13.25
CA ASN A 172 -10.43 -16.56 -12.97
C ASN A 172 -9.78 -17.64 -13.84
N GLU A 173 -9.50 -17.32 -15.11
CA GLU A 173 -8.76 -18.19 -16.01
C GLU A 173 -7.37 -18.53 -15.48
N GLY A 174 -6.62 -17.49 -15.04
CA GLY A 174 -5.30 -17.67 -14.43
C GLY A 174 -5.35 -18.54 -13.18
N ALA A 175 -6.35 -18.33 -12.33
CA ALA A 175 -6.56 -19.14 -11.13
C ALA A 175 -6.91 -20.59 -11.46
N ALA A 176 -7.82 -20.82 -12.41
CA ALA A 176 -8.28 -22.16 -12.79
C ALA A 176 -7.19 -22.99 -13.48
N LEU A 177 -6.38 -22.35 -14.33
CA LEU A 177 -5.29 -23.01 -15.05
C LEU A 177 -3.93 -22.95 -14.33
N HIS A 178 -3.86 -22.33 -13.14
CA HIS A 178 -2.64 -22.18 -12.36
C HIS A 178 -1.48 -21.54 -13.14
N HIS A 179 -1.77 -20.42 -13.86
CA HIS A 179 -0.75 -19.66 -14.59
C HIS A 179 -0.97 -18.14 -14.48
N CYS A 180 0.01 -17.37 -14.94
CA CYS A 180 0.10 -15.91 -14.65
C CYS A 180 -0.83 -15.02 -15.47
N VAL A 181 -1.71 -15.54 -16.35
CA VAL A 181 -2.55 -14.68 -17.22
C VAL A 181 -3.42 -13.69 -16.45
N GLY A 182 -3.81 -14.02 -15.21
CA GLY A 182 -4.55 -13.11 -14.35
C GLY A 182 -3.86 -11.76 -14.11
N THR A 183 -2.54 -11.69 -14.26
CA THR A 183 -1.76 -10.46 -14.15
C THR A 183 -1.76 -9.62 -15.42
N TYR A 184 -2.27 -10.16 -16.54
CA TYR A 184 -2.21 -9.51 -17.86
C TYR A 184 -3.33 -8.50 -18.11
N VAL A 185 -4.31 -8.39 -17.21
CA VAL A 185 -5.45 -7.47 -17.33
C VAL A 185 -5.00 -6.05 -17.73
N ASN A 186 -3.97 -5.52 -17.06
CA ASN A 186 -3.45 -4.19 -17.35
C ASN A 186 -2.79 -4.07 -18.74
N ARG A 187 -2.15 -5.12 -19.20
CA ARG A 187 -1.54 -5.17 -20.55
C ARG A 187 -2.59 -5.25 -21.63
N VAL A 188 -3.64 -6.04 -21.39
CA VAL A 188 -4.80 -6.15 -22.29
C VAL A 188 -5.52 -4.82 -22.39
N ALA A 189 -5.84 -4.19 -21.26
CA ALA A 189 -6.52 -2.90 -21.26
C ALA A 189 -5.74 -1.76 -21.93
N LYS A 190 -4.40 -1.85 -21.94
CA LYS A 190 -3.52 -0.90 -22.66
C LYS A 190 -3.29 -1.25 -24.14
N GLY A 191 -3.95 -2.28 -24.66
CA GLY A 191 -3.74 -2.74 -26.05
C GLY A 191 -2.35 -3.34 -26.32
N GLN A 192 -1.60 -3.69 -25.26
CA GLN A 192 -0.24 -4.25 -25.38
C GLN A 192 -0.23 -5.73 -25.74
N THR A 193 -1.34 -6.43 -25.49
CA THR A 193 -1.53 -7.83 -25.83
C THR A 193 -3.01 -8.15 -25.87
N HIS A 194 -3.37 -9.22 -26.60
CA HIS A 194 -4.72 -9.76 -26.65
C HIS A 194 -4.72 -11.14 -26.02
N ILE A 195 -5.74 -11.44 -25.22
CA ILE A 195 -5.94 -12.74 -24.61
C ILE A 195 -7.16 -13.40 -25.22
N PHE A 196 -7.01 -14.64 -25.64
CA PHE A 196 -8.08 -15.48 -26.11
C PHE A 196 -8.11 -16.79 -25.32
N PHE A 197 -9.31 -17.30 -25.11
CA PHE A 197 -9.52 -18.59 -24.49
C PHE A 197 -9.78 -19.65 -25.56
N VAL A 198 -9.01 -20.70 -25.54
CA VAL A 198 -9.28 -21.89 -26.35
C VAL A 198 -10.12 -22.85 -25.50
N ARG A 199 -11.28 -23.21 -25.97
CA ARG A 199 -12.25 -24.03 -25.26
C ARG A 199 -12.59 -25.30 -26.09
N ARG A 200 -13.06 -26.34 -25.43
CA ARG A 200 -13.73 -27.44 -26.09
C ARG A 200 -15.14 -27.02 -26.46
N VAL A 201 -15.60 -27.45 -27.64
CA VAL A 201 -16.97 -27.17 -28.10
C VAL A 201 -18.02 -27.70 -27.11
N GLU A 202 -17.74 -28.87 -26.54
CA GLU A 202 -18.63 -29.55 -25.58
C GLU A 202 -18.68 -28.83 -24.22
N GLU A 203 -17.61 -28.11 -23.87
CA GLU A 203 -17.45 -27.44 -22.58
C GLU A 203 -16.93 -26.00 -22.75
N PRO A 204 -17.72 -25.08 -23.32
CA PRO A 204 -17.25 -23.76 -23.74
C PRO A 204 -16.90 -22.83 -22.56
N ASP A 205 -17.41 -23.12 -21.38
CA ASP A 205 -17.14 -22.34 -20.17
C ASP A 205 -16.02 -22.92 -19.31
N THR A 206 -15.58 -24.18 -19.59
CA THR A 206 -14.50 -24.82 -18.84
C THR A 206 -13.13 -24.36 -19.37
N PRO A 207 -12.25 -23.81 -18.52
CA PRO A 207 -10.88 -23.44 -18.90
C PRO A 207 -10.10 -24.62 -19.47
N TYR A 208 -9.50 -24.44 -20.66
CA TYR A 208 -8.73 -25.47 -21.31
C TYR A 208 -7.33 -24.99 -21.71
N PHE A 209 -7.23 -23.97 -22.60
CA PHE A 209 -5.99 -23.29 -22.94
C PHE A 209 -6.22 -21.79 -23.04
N THR A 210 -5.19 -21.00 -22.67
CA THR A 210 -5.17 -19.55 -22.83
C THR A 210 -4.09 -19.16 -23.82
N MET A 211 -4.44 -18.33 -24.77
CA MET A 211 -3.58 -17.88 -25.86
C MET A 211 -3.31 -16.39 -25.74
N GLU A 212 -2.05 -16.00 -25.77
CA GLU A 212 -1.60 -14.62 -25.89
C GLU A 212 -1.24 -14.31 -27.35
N TYR A 213 -1.87 -13.27 -27.90
CA TYR A 213 -1.66 -12.82 -29.26
C TYR A 213 -1.18 -11.37 -29.28
N ASN A 214 -0.17 -11.08 -30.07
CA ASN A 214 0.35 -9.72 -30.21
C ASN A 214 1.07 -9.56 -31.56
N LYS A 215 0.84 -8.42 -32.21
CA LYS A 215 1.51 -8.01 -33.46
C LYS A 215 1.52 -9.12 -34.52
N GLY A 216 0.35 -9.65 -34.83
CA GLY A 216 0.18 -10.62 -35.91
C GLY A 216 0.60 -12.06 -35.61
N ARG A 217 0.95 -12.38 -34.35
CA ARG A 217 1.42 -13.74 -33.98
C ARG A 217 0.98 -14.17 -32.61
N VAL A 218 0.88 -15.45 -32.40
CA VAL A 218 0.68 -16.07 -31.10
C VAL A 218 2.01 -16.10 -30.35
N ILE A 219 2.06 -15.42 -29.21
CA ILE A 219 3.25 -15.34 -28.36
C ILE A 219 3.38 -16.61 -27.54
N GLN A 220 2.26 -17.08 -26.98
CA GLN A 220 2.19 -18.31 -26.22
C GLN A 220 0.75 -18.83 -26.18
N CYS A 221 0.60 -20.14 -25.98
CA CYS A 221 -0.66 -20.78 -25.67
C CYS A 221 -0.39 -21.89 -24.65
N ARG A 222 -0.97 -21.77 -23.45
CA ARG A 222 -0.68 -22.61 -22.30
C ARG A 222 -1.97 -23.11 -21.66
N GLY A 223 -1.94 -24.36 -21.21
CA GLY A 223 -3.01 -24.97 -20.43
C GLY A 223 -2.69 -25.01 -18.94
N SER A 224 -3.36 -25.91 -18.22
CA SER A 224 -3.19 -26.06 -16.78
C SER A 224 -1.73 -26.27 -16.39
N HIS A 225 -1.27 -25.55 -15.34
CA HIS A 225 0.11 -25.56 -14.86
C HIS A 225 1.15 -25.26 -15.95
N ASN A 226 0.81 -24.37 -16.89
CA ASN A 226 1.63 -24.02 -18.04
C ASN A 226 2.00 -25.20 -18.95
N CYS A 227 1.16 -26.24 -18.99
CA CYS A 227 1.42 -27.39 -19.86
C CYS A 227 1.48 -26.97 -21.33
N GLU A 228 2.22 -27.72 -22.10
CA GLU A 228 2.37 -27.51 -23.54
C GLU A 228 1.12 -27.95 -24.31
N MET A 229 0.94 -27.34 -25.49
CA MET A 229 -0.18 -27.64 -26.38
C MET A 229 -0.13 -29.08 -26.92
N PRO A 230 -1.19 -29.85 -26.80
CA PRO A 230 -1.35 -31.10 -27.58
C PRO A 230 -1.49 -30.77 -29.07
N GLN A 231 -1.35 -31.79 -29.92
CA GLN A 231 -1.35 -31.61 -31.38
C GLN A 231 -2.64 -30.96 -31.91
N SER A 232 -3.79 -31.27 -31.32
CA SER A 232 -5.07 -30.64 -31.67
C SER A 232 -5.08 -29.12 -31.45
N VAL A 233 -4.53 -28.66 -30.30
CA VAL A 233 -4.42 -27.25 -29.99
C VAL A 233 -3.38 -26.55 -30.88
N LYS A 234 -2.22 -27.21 -31.16
CA LYS A 234 -1.21 -26.67 -32.09
C LYS A 234 -1.81 -26.44 -33.48
N THR A 235 -2.58 -27.39 -33.99
CA THR A 235 -3.25 -27.26 -35.28
C THR A 235 -4.28 -26.14 -35.30
N PHE A 236 -5.03 -25.99 -34.20
CA PHE A 236 -6.00 -24.89 -34.04
C PHE A 236 -5.33 -23.53 -34.01
N VAL A 237 -4.24 -23.37 -33.23
CA VAL A 237 -3.45 -22.12 -33.13
C VAL A 237 -2.86 -21.76 -34.49
N ALA A 238 -2.29 -22.70 -35.23
CA ALA A 238 -1.75 -22.44 -36.57
C ALA A 238 -2.85 -21.99 -37.57
N ALA A 239 -4.06 -22.57 -37.49
CA ALA A 239 -5.20 -22.10 -38.28
C ALA A 239 -5.64 -20.68 -37.91
N PHE A 240 -5.61 -20.36 -36.62
CA PHE A 240 -5.88 -19.00 -36.13
C PHE A 240 -4.87 -18.00 -36.70
N GLU A 241 -3.58 -18.25 -36.57
CA GLU A 241 -2.53 -17.35 -37.07
C GLU A 241 -2.68 -17.09 -38.57
N LYS A 242 -2.94 -18.15 -39.35
CA LYS A 242 -3.18 -18.03 -40.80
C LYS A 242 -4.38 -17.12 -41.11
N LEU A 243 -5.49 -17.28 -40.39
CA LEU A 243 -6.69 -16.46 -40.59
C LEU A 243 -6.47 -14.99 -40.20
N MET A 244 -5.76 -14.75 -39.11
CA MET A 244 -5.45 -13.39 -38.67
C MET A 244 -4.57 -12.66 -39.70
N LYS A 245 -3.58 -13.34 -40.24
CA LYS A 245 -2.73 -12.83 -41.31
C LYS A 245 -3.52 -12.48 -42.60
N GLU A 246 -4.39 -13.41 -43.03
CA GLU A 246 -5.27 -13.15 -44.20
C GLU A 246 -6.22 -11.95 -43.96
N ARG A 247 -6.66 -11.75 -42.70
CA ARG A 247 -7.51 -10.62 -42.32
C ARG A 247 -6.74 -9.29 -42.35
N GLU A 248 -5.53 -9.26 -41.81
CA GLU A 248 -4.64 -8.08 -41.87
C GLU A 248 -4.36 -7.67 -43.34
N GLU A 249 -3.96 -8.61 -44.18
CA GLU A 249 -3.71 -8.37 -45.62
C GLU A 249 -4.94 -7.84 -46.35
N LYS A 250 -6.15 -8.31 -45.99
CA LYS A 250 -7.41 -7.79 -46.58
C LYS A 250 -7.75 -6.38 -46.11
N MET A 251 -7.41 -6.03 -44.88
CA MET A 251 -7.63 -4.67 -44.35
C MET A 251 -6.68 -3.67 -45.01
N GLU A 252 -5.41 -4.03 -45.15
CA GLU A 252 -4.41 -3.20 -45.84
C GLU A 252 -4.80 -2.90 -47.29
N ARG A 253 -5.31 -3.92 -48.02
CA ARG A 253 -5.82 -3.73 -49.41
C ARG A 253 -7.06 -2.86 -49.53
N LYS A 254 -7.83 -2.66 -48.44
CA LYS A 254 -9.02 -1.79 -48.46
C LYS A 254 -8.69 -0.33 -48.10
N CYS A 255 -7.57 -0.10 -47.47
CA CYS A 255 -7.13 1.24 -47.01
C CYS A 255 -6.08 1.88 -47.95
N GLY A 256 -5.56 1.15 -48.92
CA GLY A 256 -4.67 1.66 -49.99
C GLY A 256 -5.42 1.76 -51.32
#